data_7c199b7b42b944210f270d953bbfd86e
#
_entry.id   7c199b7b42b944210f270d953bbfd86e
#
_cell.length_a   1.000
_cell.length_b   1.000
_cell.length_c   1.000
_cell.angle_alpha   90.00
_cell.angle_beta   90.00
_cell.angle_gamma   90.00
#
_symmetry.space_group_name_H-M   'P 1'
#
loop_
_entity.id
_entity.type
_entity.pdbx_description
1 polymer ?
#
loop_
_entity_poly.entity_id
_entity_poly.type
_entity_poly.pdbx_seq_one_letter_code
_entity_poly.pdbx_strand_id
1 'polypeptide(L)'
;MDPITLIAGATAAYNGLKSAIAAGKEIQELAQDLGSLWTAVGQLTQLAATPPKKGLFSNPADIERQAMERYAAKAKAFKMQEEIKNLFISIYGVQAYESVQREVIEIRKEVDRAHREEERLAAERAAEIKDAAGLFLIVMGLIGAIAVVGVLLMIKLSH
;
A
#
# COMPACT_ATOMS: atom_id res chain seq x y z
N MET A 1 2.65 4.65 -10.83
CA MET A 1 3.81 5.51 -10.54
C MET A 1 4.94 5.12 -11.47
N ASP A 2 5.64 6.11 -12.02
CA ASP A 2 6.77 5.89 -12.92
C ASP A 2 8.02 5.48 -12.11
N PRO A 3 8.74 4.39 -12.52
CA PRO A 3 9.96 3.93 -11.84
C PRO A 3 11.03 5.02 -11.73
N ILE A 4 11.15 5.86 -12.74
CA ILE A 4 12.15 6.93 -12.78
C ILE A 4 11.89 7.98 -11.69
N THR A 5 10.65 8.38 -11.51
CA THR A 5 10.24 9.33 -10.46
C THR A 5 10.49 8.77 -9.06
N LEU A 6 10.21 7.48 -8.84
CA LEU A 6 10.50 6.81 -7.58
C LEU A 6 12.00 6.74 -7.28
N ILE A 7 12.82 6.43 -8.28
CA ILE A 7 14.28 6.41 -8.14
C ILE A 7 14.81 7.81 -7.83
N ALA A 8 14.28 8.84 -8.49
CA ALA A 8 14.67 10.23 -8.23
C ALA A 8 14.31 10.65 -6.80
N GLY A 9 13.11 10.35 -6.34
CA GLY A 9 12.65 10.61 -4.97
C GLY A 9 13.50 9.89 -3.92
N ALA A 10 13.79 8.60 -4.13
CA ALA A 10 14.68 7.84 -3.24
C ALA A 10 16.10 8.41 -3.22
N THR A 11 16.62 8.86 -4.37
CA THR A 11 17.95 9.46 -4.46
C THR A 11 18.01 10.81 -3.72
N ALA A 12 16.97 11.62 -3.84
CA ALA A 12 16.87 12.89 -3.12
C ALA A 12 16.82 12.68 -1.60
N ALA A 13 15.97 11.77 -1.12
CA ALA A 13 15.88 11.40 0.29
C ALA A 13 17.22 10.84 0.82
N TYR A 14 17.88 9.97 0.04
CA TYR A 14 19.19 9.42 0.38
C TYR A 14 20.26 10.53 0.52
N ASN A 15 20.35 11.45 -0.43
CA ASN A 15 21.32 12.52 -0.41
C ASN A 15 21.07 13.49 0.76
N GLY A 16 19.80 13.82 1.03
CA GLY A 16 19.41 14.65 2.17
C GLY A 16 19.84 14.03 3.49
N LEU A 17 19.50 12.75 3.69
CA LEU A 17 19.87 12.01 4.89
C LEU A 17 21.38 11.86 5.06
N LYS A 18 22.10 11.55 3.98
CA LYS A 18 23.57 11.46 3.99
C LYS A 18 24.22 12.78 4.43
N SER A 19 23.73 13.90 3.91
CA SER A 19 24.22 15.23 4.29
C SER A 19 23.90 15.55 5.76
N ALA A 20 22.71 15.22 6.23
CA ALA A 20 22.28 15.44 7.60
C ALA A 20 23.10 14.61 8.61
N ILE A 21 23.35 13.33 8.30
CA ILE A 21 24.21 12.44 9.12
C ILE A 21 25.66 12.96 9.12
N ALA A 22 26.19 13.33 7.97
CA ALA A 22 27.56 13.87 7.88
C ALA A 22 27.74 15.21 8.62
N ALA A 23 26.67 15.99 8.74
CA ALA A 23 26.65 17.23 9.53
C ALA A 23 26.51 16.96 11.04
N GLY A 24 26.38 15.70 11.48
CA GLY A 24 26.27 15.32 12.90
C GLY A 24 24.95 15.73 13.53
N LYS A 25 23.85 15.79 12.75
CA LYS A 25 22.52 16.09 13.30
C LYS A 25 22.08 15.03 14.31
N GLU A 26 21.28 15.43 15.29
CA GLU A 26 20.74 14.51 16.27
C GLU A 26 19.79 13.50 15.62
N ILE A 27 19.69 12.28 16.20
CA ILE A 27 18.88 11.18 15.67
C ILE A 27 17.41 11.58 15.51
N GLN A 28 16.90 12.42 16.42
CA GLN A 28 15.51 12.92 16.36
C GLN A 28 15.25 13.80 15.14
N GLU A 29 16.24 14.61 14.74
CA GLU A 29 16.13 15.42 13.53
C GLU A 29 16.19 14.59 12.24
N LEU A 30 16.85 13.43 12.30
CA LEU A 30 16.96 12.49 11.19
C LEU A 30 15.71 11.61 11.00
N ALA A 31 14.81 11.54 11.97
CA ALA A 31 13.68 10.62 11.96
C ALA A 31 12.79 10.80 10.73
N GLN A 32 12.52 12.04 10.33
CA GLN A 32 11.71 12.35 9.13
C GLN A 32 12.43 11.95 7.85
N ASP A 33 13.72 12.24 7.74
CA ASP A 33 14.54 11.91 6.56
C ASP A 33 14.73 10.40 6.41
N LEU A 34 14.93 9.68 7.53
CA LEU A 34 14.98 8.23 7.58
C LEU A 34 13.63 7.62 7.14
N GLY A 35 12.52 8.13 7.66
CA GLY A 35 11.18 7.69 7.28
C GLY A 35 10.91 7.89 5.80
N SER A 36 11.31 9.03 5.23
CA SER A 36 11.19 9.36 3.82
C SER A 36 12.00 8.40 2.94
N LEU A 37 13.25 8.12 3.31
CA LEU A 37 14.09 7.15 2.59
C LEU A 37 13.49 5.74 2.64
N TRP A 38 13.07 5.26 3.81
CA TRP A 38 12.50 3.92 3.93
C TRP A 38 11.19 3.76 3.17
N THR A 39 10.35 4.81 3.14
CA THR A 39 9.14 4.83 2.32
C THR A 39 9.49 4.72 0.84
N ALA A 40 10.44 5.51 0.36
CA ALA A 40 10.87 5.47 -1.02
C ALA A 40 11.51 4.12 -1.42
N VAL A 41 12.36 3.54 -0.55
CA VAL A 41 12.95 2.21 -0.74
C VAL A 41 11.86 1.12 -0.74
N GLY A 42 10.88 1.21 0.15
CA GLY A 42 9.74 0.30 0.20
C GLY A 42 8.93 0.33 -1.09
N GLN A 43 8.62 1.51 -1.61
CA GLN A 43 7.92 1.68 -2.89
C GLN A 43 8.71 1.12 -4.08
N LEU A 44 10.03 1.33 -4.13
CA LEU A 44 10.89 0.73 -5.14
C LEU A 44 10.92 -0.79 -5.07
N THR A 45 10.96 -1.35 -3.87
CA THR A 45 10.93 -2.80 -3.64
C THR A 45 9.59 -3.39 -4.05
N GLN A 46 8.49 -2.73 -3.73
CA GLN A 46 7.14 -3.14 -4.12
C GLN A 46 6.95 -3.06 -5.65
N LEU A 47 7.43 -2.01 -6.29
CA LEU A 47 7.43 -1.89 -7.75
C LEU A 47 8.19 -3.03 -8.40
N ALA A 48 9.35 -3.41 -7.87
CA ALA A 48 10.15 -4.53 -8.37
C ALA A 48 9.46 -5.89 -8.17
N ALA A 49 8.64 -6.04 -7.14
CA ALA A 49 7.88 -7.26 -6.87
C ALA A 49 6.59 -7.38 -7.71
N THR A 50 6.06 -6.26 -8.21
CA THR A 50 4.82 -6.26 -9.00
C THR A 50 5.11 -6.81 -10.41
N PRO A 51 4.40 -7.86 -10.88
CA PRO A 51 4.61 -8.38 -12.22
C PRO A 51 4.29 -7.32 -13.28
N PRO A 52 4.99 -7.30 -14.43
CA PRO A 52 4.69 -6.38 -15.52
C PRO A 52 3.25 -6.57 -15.98
N LYS A 53 2.53 -5.47 -16.21
CA LYS A 53 1.22 -5.54 -16.83
C LYS A 53 1.41 -6.13 -18.22
N LYS A 54 0.88 -7.33 -18.44
CA LYS A 54 0.83 -7.95 -19.76
C LYS A 54 -0.13 -7.13 -20.63
N GLY A 55 0.41 -6.26 -21.47
CA GLY A 55 -0.35 -5.75 -22.61
C GLY A 55 -0.52 -6.87 -23.62
N LEU A 56 -1.66 -6.96 -24.29
CA LEU A 56 -1.96 -7.95 -25.34
C LEU A 56 -0.94 -7.96 -26.51
N PHE A 57 -0.07 -6.94 -26.60
CA PHE A 57 0.91 -6.70 -27.65
C PHE A 57 2.31 -6.38 -27.11
N SER A 58 2.68 -6.90 -25.93
CA SER A 58 4.02 -6.64 -25.37
C SER A 58 5.08 -7.39 -26.17
N ASN A 59 5.99 -6.66 -26.81
CA ASN A 59 7.16 -7.22 -27.45
C ASN A 59 8.08 -7.88 -26.38
N PRO A 60 8.65 -9.06 -26.60
CA PRO A 60 9.60 -9.70 -25.69
C PRO A 60 10.73 -8.77 -25.23
N ALA A 61 11.29 -7.94 -26.12
CA ALA A 61 12.32 -6.97 -25.80
C ALA A 61 11.85 -5.90 -24.76
N ASP A 62 10.58 -5.51 -24.78
CA ASP A 62 10.03 -4.57 -23.80
C ASP A 62 9.88 -5.21 -22.41
N ILE A 63 9.59 -6.50 -22.36
CA ILE A 63 9.51 -7.26 -21.11
C ILE A 63 10.89 -7.37 -20.47
N GLU A 64 11.91 -7.72 -21.27
CA GLU A 64 13.29 -7.80 -20.80
C GLU A 64 13.81 -6.43 -20.30
N ARG A 65 13.57 -5.36 -21.05
CA ARG A 65 13.92 -4.00 -20.63
C ARG A 65 13.26 -3.62 -19.32
N GLN A 66 11.95 -3.86 -19.16
CA GLN A 66 11.25 -3.58 -17.92
C GLN A 66 11.77 -4.42 -16.74
N ALA A 67 12.14 -5.68 -16.97
CA ALA A 67 12.74 -6.54 -15.97
C ALA A 67 14.10 -6.00 -15.51
N MET A 68 14.94 -5.57 -16.45
CA MET A 68 16.25 -4.96 -16.16
C MET A 68 16.12 -3.63 -15.41
N GLU A 69 15.21 -2.76 -15.81
CA GLU A 69 14.93 -1.48 -15.12
C GLU A 69 14.50 -1.72 -13.66
N ARG A 70 13.64 -2.70 -13.43
CA ARG A 70 13.18 -3.07 -12.08
C ARG A 70 14.30 -3.66 -11.24
N TYR A 71 15.09 -4.55 -11.82
CA TYR A 71 16.26 -5.10 -11.14
C TYR A 71 17.26 -4.00 -10.74
N ALA A 72 17.56 -3.09 -11.66
CA ALA A 72 18.44 -1.95 -11.40
C ALA A 72 17.88 -1.03 -10.30
N ALA A 73 16.58 -0.75 -10.32
CA ALA A 73 15.91 0.02 -9.29
C ALA A 73 16.01 -0.63 -7.90
N LYS A 74 15.77 -1.94 -7.83
CA LYS A 74 15.90 -2.74 -6.60
C LYS A 74 17.34 -2.74 -6.09
N ALA A 75 18.31 -3.01 -6.96
CA ALA A 75 19.72 -3.02 -6.61
C ALA A 75 20.19 -1.65 -6.08
N LYS A 76 19.74 -0.56 -6.73
CA LYS A 76 20.03 0.81 -6.29
C LYS A 76 19.42 1.10 -4.92
N ALA A 77 18.17 0.69 -4.68
CA ALA A 77 17.50 0.87 -3.40
C ALA A 77 18.23 0.16 -2.25
N PHE A 78 18.63 -1.09 -2.46
CA PHE A 78 19.42 -1.84 -1.48
C PHE A 78 20.77 -1.20 -1.20
N LYS A 79 21.49 -0.76 -2.24
CA LYS A 79 22.77 -0.08 -2.09
C LYS A 79 22.64 1.20 -1.25
N MET A 80 21.64 2.04 -1.52
CA MET A 80 21.36 3.23 -0.73
C MET A 80 21.10 2.90 0.74
N GLN A 81 20.30 1.87 1.00
CA GLN A 81 19.97 1.42 2.35
C GLN A 81 21.21 0.93 3.10
N GLU A 82 22.08 0.17 2.44
CA GLU A 82 23.31 -0.34 3.03
C GLU A 82 24.32 0.78 3.32
N GLU A 83 24.49 1.73 2.41
CA GLU A 83 25.36 2.87 2.60
C GLU A 83 24.90 3.75 3.78
N ILE A 84 23.59 4.05 3.88
CA ILE A 84 23.05 4.80 5.02
C ILE A 84 23.21 4.02 6.32
N LYS A 85 22.96 2.72 6.33
CA LYS A 85 23.21 1.86 7.50
C LYS A 85 24.65 2.01 7.96
N ASN A 86 25.60 1.85 7.06
CA ASN A 86 27.02 1.89 7.38
C ASN A 86 27.43 3.28 7.89
N LEU A 87 26.95 4.34 7.25
CA LEU A 87 27.20 5.72 7.67
C LEU A 87 26.59 6.01 9.05
N PHE A 88 25.36 5.58 9.28
CA PHE A 88 24.68 5.73 10.56
C PHE A 88 25.43 5.01 11.68
N ILE A 89 25.83 3.76 11.45
CA ILE A 89 26.60 2.96 12.42
C ILE A 89 27.94 3.59 12.72
N SER A 90 28.62 4.17 11.72
CA SER A 90 29.92 4.81 11.90
C SER A 90 29.87 6.06 12.78
N ILE A 91 28.75 6.78 12.80
CA ILE A 91 28.59 8.04 13.55
C ILE A 91 27.89 7.82 14.89
N TYR A 92 26.80 7.06 14.91
CA TYR A 92 25.95 6.89 16.10
C TYR A 92 26.14 5.55 16.80
N GLY A 93 26.86 4.61 16.18
CA GLY A 93 27.08 3.27 16.69
C GLY A 93 26.00 2.25 16.36
N VAL A 94 26.36 0.97 16.52
CA VAL A 94 25.48 -0.17 16.20
C VAL A 94 24.22 -0.18 17.08
N GLN A 95 24.36 0.11 18.36
CA GLN A 95 23.24 0.09 19.31
C GLN A 95 22.15 1.11 18.95
N ALA A 96 22.56 2.31 18.52
CA ALA A 96 21.62 3.34 18.07
C ALA A 96 20.86 2.87 16.82
N TYR A 97 21.56 2.27 15.87
CA TYR A 97 20.93 1.72 14.66
C TYR A 97 19.92 0.61 14.97
N GLU A 98 20.28 -0.33 15.84
CA GLU A 98 19.39 -1.42 16.25
C GLU A 98 18.15 -0.92 17.00
N SER A 99 18.30 0.13 17.82
CA SER A 99 17.17 0.74 18.53
C SER A 99 16.19 1.39 17.55
N VAL A 100 16.69 2.14 16.58
CA VAL A 100 15.86 2.73 15.52
C VAL A 100 15.18 1.64 14.69
N GLN A 101 15.88 0.56 14.36
CA GLN A 101 15.30 -0.56 13.61
C GLN A 101 14.17 -1.26 14.38
N ARG A 102 14.33 -1.46 15.68
CA ARG A 102 13.29 -2.04 16.54
C ARG A 102 12.04 -1.16 16.56
N GLU A 103 12.22 0.15 16.76
CA GLU A 103 11.12 1.12 16.76
C GLU A 103 10.35 1.11 15.43
N VAL A 104 11.06 1.11 14.32
CA VAL A 104 10.44 1.03 12.98
C VAL A 104 9.64 -0.25 12.80
N ILE A 105 10.14 -1.38 13.29
CA ILE A 105 9.43 -2.66 13.22
C ILE A 105 8.16 -2.62 14.07
N GLU A 106 8.21 -2.03 15.26
CA GLU A 106 7.04 -1.90 16.14
C GLU A 106 5.97 -1.00 15.52
N ILE A 107 6.35 0.18 15.05
CA ILE A 107 5.42 1.11 14.37
C ILE A 107 4.78 0.43 13.14
N ARG A 108 5.57 -0.29 12.33
CA ARG A 108 5.01 -1.03 11.19
C ARG A 108 3.98 -2.07 11.61
N LYS A 109 4.25 -2.82 12.68
CA LYS A 109 3.30 -3.80 13.22
C LYS A 109 2.02 -3.15 13.71
N GLU A 110 2.11 -1.97 14.33
CA GLU A 110 0.95 -1.20 14.78
C GLU A 110 0.11 -0.70 13.60
N VAL A 111 0.76 -0.12 12.59
CA VAL A 111 0.10 0.32 11.36
C VAL A 111 -0.58 -0.85 10.63
N ASP A 112 0.10 -2.00 10.52
CA ASP A 112 -0.46 -3.20 9.90
C ASP A 112 -1.64 -3.78 10.70
N ARG A 113 -1.64 -3.64 12.04
CA ARG A 113 -2.78 -4.03 12.88
C ARG A 113 -3.96 -3.09 12.67
N ALA A 114 -3.72 -1.77 12.72
CA ALA A 114 -4.74 -0.76 12.49
C ALA A 114 -5.38 -0.94 11.10
N HIS A 115 -4.58 -1.17 10.08
CA HIS A 115 -5.08 -1.40 8.70
C HIS A 115 -5.96 -2.66 8.61
N ARG A 116 -5.55 -3.75 9.26
CA ARG A 116 -6.37 -4.99 9.32
C ARG A 116 -7.67 -4.80 10.09
N GLU A 117 -7.66 -3.99 11.14
CA GLU A 117 -8.87 -3.66 11.89
C GLU A 117 -9.83 -2.81 11.06
N GLU A 118 -9.32 -1.81 10.33
CA GLU A 118 -10.11 -1.01 9.40
C GLU A 118 -10.71 -1.85 8.28
N GLU A 119 -9.93 -2.77 7.69
CA GLU A 119 -10.42 -3.71 6.66
C GLU A 119 -11.52 -4.63 7.21
N ARG A 120 -11.36 -5.14 8.42
CA ARG A 120 -12.39 -5.96 9.09
C ARG A 120 -13.67 -5.18 9.32
N LEU A 121 -13.57 -3.98 9.89
CA LEU A 121 -14.72 -3.11 10.12
C LEU A 121 -15.41 -2.69 8.81
N ALA A 122 -14.63 -2.44 7.77
CA ALA A 122 -15.18 -2.16 6.44
C ALA A 122 -15.91 -3.37 5.84
N ALA A 123 -15.36 -4.58 6.01
CA ALA A 123 -15.98 -5.82 5.56
C ALA A 123 -17.27 -6.14 6.34
N GLU A 124 -17.28 -5.93 7.67
CA GLU A 124 -18.45 -6.10 8.52
C GLU A 124 -19.58 -5.14 8.12
N ARG A 125 -19.26 -3.85 7.92
CA ARG A 125 -20.24 -2.87 7.41
C ARG A 125 -20.77 -3.21 6.02
N ALA A 126 -19.92 -3.72 5.13
CA ALA A 126 -20.34 -4.13 3.79
C ALA A 126 -21.24 -5.37 3.84
N ALA A 127 -21.02 -6.29 4.79
CA ALA A 127 -21.90 -7.44 5.02
C ALA A 127 -23.27 -7.01 5.55
N GLU A 128 -23.32 -6.13 6.55
CA GLU A 128 -24.57 -5.59 7.09
C GLU A 128 -25.41 -4.87 6.01
N ILE A 129 -24.77 -4.08 5.14
CA ILE A 129 -25.45 -3.41 4.03
C ILE A 129 -26.03 -4.43 3.03
N LYS A 130 -25.31 -5.50 2.74
CA LYS A 130 -25.79 -6.57 1.85
C LYS A 130 -26.98 -7.31 2.43
N ASP A 131 -26.95 -7.64 3.72
CA ASP A 131 -28.03 -8.30 4.41
C ASP A 131 -29.27 -7.41 4.48
N ALA A 132 -29.12 -6.12 4.78
CA ALA A 132 -30.20 -5.15 4.76
C ALA A 132 -30.81 -4.98 3.37
N ALA A 133 -29.98 -4.93 2.32
CA ALA A 133 -30.43 -4.85 0.93
C ALA A 133 -31.18 -6.12 0.50
N GLY A 134 -30.70 -7.30 0.94
CA GLY A 134 -31.39 -8.59 0.70
C GLY A 134 -32.78 -8.61 1.33
N LEU A 135 -32.88 -8.17 2.58
CA LEU A 135 -34.15 -8.10 3.31
C LEU A 135 -35.13 -7.12 2.64
N PHE A 136 -34.64 -5.97 2.16
CA PHE A 136 -35.43 -4.97 1.45
C PHE A 136 -35.99 -5.54 0.14
N LEU A 137 -35.22 -6.28 -0.62
CA LEU A 137 -35.67 -6.93 -1.87
C LEU A 137 -36.75 -7.99 -1.62
N ILE A 138 -36.63 -8.76 -0.53
CA ILE A 138 -37.65 -9.76 -0.15
C ILE A 138 -38.97 -9.05 0.20
N VAL A 139 -38.93 -7.99 1.00
CA VAL A 139 -40.11 -7.23 1.41
C VAL A 139 -40.79 -6.59 0.19
N MET A 140 -40.03 -5.98 -0.71
CA MET A 140 -40.55 -5.39 -1.94
C MET A 140 -41.17 -6.44 -2.88
N GLY A 141 -40.56 -7.62 -2.96
CA GLY A 141 -41.10 -8.77 -3.71
C GLY A 141 -42.42 -9.26 -3.17
N LEU A 142 -42.56 -9.36 -1.85
CA LEU A 142 -43.82 -9.74 -1.18
C LEU A 142 -44.95 -8.73 -1.42
N ILE A 143 -44.64 -7.43 -1.29
CA ILE A 143 -45.64 -6.36 -1.55
C ILE A 143 -46.08 -6.39 -3.00
N GLY A 144 -45.17 -6.58 -3.96
CA GLY A 144 -45.47 -6.76 -5.37
C GLY A 144 -46.38 -7.96 -5.65
N ALA A 145 -46.10 -9.11 -5.04
CA ALA A 145 -46.90 -10.29 -5.20
C ALA A 145 -48.35 -10.11 -4.67
N ILE A 146 -48.51 -9.45 -3.52
CA ILE A 146 -49.84 -9.15 -2.94
C ILE A 146 -50.62 -8.21 -3.85
N ALA A 147 -49.95 -7.18 -4.41
CA ALA A 147 -50.60 -6.26 -5.33
C ALA A 147 -51.11 -6.97 -6.61
N VAL A 148 -50.30 -7.87 -7.17
CA VAL A 148 -50.70 -8.65 -8.37
C VAL A 148 -51.87 -9.54 -8.07
N VAL A 149 -51.89 -10.21 -6.95
CA VAL A 149 -53.01 -11.08 -6.51
C VAL A 149 -54.30 -10.24 -6.33
N GLY A 150 -54.18 -9.07 -5.70
CA GLY A 150 -55.30 -8.13 -5.52
C GLY A 150 -55.93 -7.67 -6.85
N VAL A 151 -55.07 -7.33 -7.80
CA VAL A 151 -55.54 -6.93 -9.16
C VAL A 151 -56.24 -8.11 -9.88
N LEU A 152 -55.66 -9.30 -9.81
CA LEU A 152 -56.28 -10.50 -10.41
C LEU A 152 -57.63 -10.85 -9.78
N LEU A 153 -57.81 -10.71 -8.47
CA LEU A 153 -59.07 -10.90 -7.76
C LEU A 153 -60.11 -9.83 -8.21
N MET A 154 -59.72 -8.59 -8.31
CA MET A 154 -60.62 -7.53 -8.79
C MET A 154 -61.13 -7.78 -10.21
N ILE A 155 -60.26 -8.20 -11.14
CA ILE A 155 -60.66 -8.56 -12.50
C ILE A 155 -61.62 -9.74 -12.51
N LYS A 156 -61.43 -10.71 -11.66
CA LYS A 156 -62.31 -11.91 -11.58
C LYS A 156 -63.67 -11.61 -10.97
N LEU A 157 -63.77 -10.64 -10.06
CA LEU A 157 -65.04 -10.22 -9.46
C LEU A 157 -65.84 -9.25 -10.35
N SER A 158 -65.18 -8.59 -11.31
CA SER A 158 -65.80 -7.68 -12.28
C SER A 158 -66.35 -8.37 -13.52
N HIS A 159 -66.13 -9.68 -13.66
CA HIS A 159 -66.70 -10.53 -14.71
C HIS A 159 -67.78 -11.45 -14.16
#